data_a5aa260f850cf89975e8ff663879562f
#
_entry.id   a5aa260f850cf89975e8ff663879562f
#
_cell.length_a   1.000
_cell.length_b   1.000
_cell.length_c   1.000
_cell.angle_alpha   90.00
_cell.angle_beta   90.00
_cell.angle_gamma   90.00
#
_symmetry.space_group_name_H-M   'P 1'
#
loop_
_entity.id
_entity.type
_entity.pdbx_description
1 polymer ?
#
loop_
_entity_poly.entity_id
_entity_poly.type
_entity_poly.pdbx_seq_one_letter_code
_entity_poly.pdbx_strand_id
1 'polypeptide(L)'
;MNKMTQLLLLSLAATLLAAGCASGPSVVEFNALTDKIVKASFRDQSHVKLERITATDETNRLCSEADVAGKPLDEKTAKRIEEANLKAIKWPSDGKFIGDWKEGEKIAQSGRGLTWTDKADDVNGGNCYNCHKIDQKEISYGTIGPSLYNYGKIRGVSNPNDPASKAIVEYTWGKIWNAKAYNACSNMPRAGHTGILNEAQVRHIVGLLLDPKSPVNQ
;
A
#
# COMPACT_ATOMS: atom_id res chain seq x y z
N MET A 1 64.63 14.39 -16.65
CA MET A 1 63.75 13.65 -15.74
C MET A 1 64.00 12.17 -15.96
N ASN A 2 64.50 11.49 -14.95
CA ASN A 2 64.92 10.09 -15.05
C ASN A 2 63.70 9.17 -15.20
N LYS A 3 63.82 8.08 -16.00
CA LYS A 3 62.75 7.09 -16.19
C LYS A 3 62.13 6.59 -14.89
N MET A 4 62.97 6.54 -13.83
CA MET A 4 62.54 6.14 -12.47
C MET A 4 61.58 7.17 -11.83
N THR A 5 61.82 8.46 -12.07
CA THR A 5 60.94 9.56 -11.56
C THR A 5 59.60 9.61 -12.29
N GLN A 6 59.57 9.25 -13.59
CA GLN A 6 58.34 9.14 -14.38
C GLN A 6 57.48 7.92 -13.94
N LEU A 7 58.13 6.80 -13.64
CA LEU A 7 57.42 5.61 -13.11
C LEU A 7 56.86 5.85 -11.71
N LEU A 8 57.54 6.58 -10.85
CA LEU A 8 57.06 6.95 -9.49
C LEU A 8 55.87 7.94 -9.56
N LEU A 9 55.88 8.89 -10.52
CA LEU A 9 54.78 9.83 -10.70
C LEU A 9 53.54 9.14 -11.31
N LEU A 10 53.74 8.17 -12.20
CA LEU A 10 52.64 7.38 -12.79
C LEU A 10 52.01 6.43 -11.77
N SER A 11 52.77 5.85 -10.87
CA SER A 11 52.23 4.99 -9.81
C SER A 11 51.49 5.79 -8.73
N LEU A 12 51.92 7.02 -8.44
CA LEU A 12 51.24 7.89 -7.49
C LEU A 12 49.90 8.43 -8.06
N ALA A 13 49.87 8.71 -9.38
CA ALA A 13 48.62 9.11 -10.05
C ALA A 13 47.61 7.96 -10.17
N ALA A 14 48.07 6.73 -10.36
CA ALA A 14 47.19 5.56 -10.42
C ALA A 14 46.57 5.23 -9.05
N THR A 15 47.30 5.43 -7.93
CA THR A 15 46.79 5.23 -6.60
C THR A 15 45.79 6.32 -6.17
N LEU A 16 45.94 7.55 -6.65
CA LEU A 16 44.96 8.62 -6.41
C LEU A 16 43.65 8.45 -7.19
N LEU A 17 43.68 7.79 -8.34
CA LEU A 17 42.48 7.47 -9.13
C LEU A 17 41.68 6.27 -8.55
N ALA A 18 42.33 5.36 -7.80
CA ALA A 18 41.66 4.23 -7.16
C ALA A 18 40.96 4.62 -5.85
N ALA A 19 41.30 5.75 -5.23
CA ALA A 19 40.66 6.25 -4.01
C ALA A 19 39.31 6.97 -4.27
N GLY A 20 38.88 7.08 -5.50
CA GLY A 20 37.68 7.83 -5.91
C GLY A 20 36.37 7.04 -5.93
N CYS A 21 36.34 5.76 -5.58
CA CYS A 21 35.10 5.05 -5.29
C CYS A 21 34.70 5.33 -3.83
N ALA A 22 34.28 6.55 -3.55
CA ALA A 22 33.57 6.81 -2.30
C ALA A 22 32.37 5.87 -2.26
N SER A 23 32.37 4.91 -1.35
CA SER A 23 31.19 4.15 -1.00
C SER A 23 30.07 5.16 -0.69
N GLY A 24 28.94 5.07 -1.38
CA GLY A 24 27.81 5.95 -1.10
C GLY A 24 27.43 5.92 0.38
N PRO A 25 26.61 6.87 0.84
CA PRO A 25 26.21 6.93 2.24
C PRO A 25 25.66 5.58 2.72
N SER A 26 25.99 5.20 3.93
CA SER A 26 25.44 4.00 4.58
C SER A 26 23.95 4.15 4.82
N VAL A 27 23.25 3.05 5.06
CA VAL A 27 21.81 3.07 5.42
C VAL A 27 21.55 3.96 6.64
N VAL A 28 22.45 3.98 7.61
CA VAL A 28 22.34 4.83 8.81
C VAL A 28 22.43 6.30 8.45
N GLU A 29 23.35 6.66 7.56
CA GLU A 29 23.49 8.05 7.08
C GLU A 29 22.29 8.48 6.23
N PHE A 30 21.76 7.59 5.39
CA PHE A 30 20.51 7.86 4.65
C PHE A 30 19.33 8.08 5.58
N ASN A 31 19.17 7.26 6.61
CA ASN A 31 18.09 7.41 7.58
C ASN A 31 18.21 8.74 8.33
N ALA A 32 19.41 9.10 8.79
CA ALA A 32 19.65 10.37 9.46
C ALA A 32 19.38 11.58 8.55
N LEU A 33 19.75 11.49 7.26
CA LEU A 33 19.47 12.52 6.27
C LEU A 33 17.96 12.62 6.00
N THR A 34 17.28 11.50 5.85
CA THR A 34 15.83 11.43 5.65
C THR A 34 15.09 12.08 6.82
N ASP A 35 15.44 11.73 8.06
CA ASP A 35 14.88 12.33 9.27
C ASP A 35 15.08 13.85 9.31
N LYS A 36 16.27 14.31 8.94
CA LYS A 36 16.57 15.74 8.86
C LYS A 36 15.72 16.45 7.82
N ILE A 37 15.58 15.87 6.61
CA ILE A 37 14.78 16.43 5.52
C ILE A 37 13.30 16.43 5.90
N VAL A 38 12.78 15.33 6.46
CA VAL A 38 11.37 15.24 6.87
C VAL A 38 11.05 16.31 7.93
N LYS A 39 11.87 16.43 8.97
CA LYS A 39 11.68 17.43 10.04
C LYS A 39 11.82 18.87 9.56
N ALA A 40 12.65 19.13 8.55
CA ALA A 40 12.84 20.46 8.00
C ALA A 40 11.76 20.86 6.99
N SER A 41 11.23 19.91 6.23
CA SER A 41 10.36 20.17 5.07
C SER A 41 8.87 19.92 5.35
N PHE A 42 8.54 19.07 6.32
CA PHE A 42 7.18 18.73 6.68
C PHE A 42 6.83 19.25 8.06
N ARG A 43 5.57 19.58 8.27
CA ARG A 43 5.03 20.07 9.55
C ARG A 43 3.59 19.63 9.71
N ASP A 44 3.12 19.64 10.94
CA ASP A 44 1.69 19.51 11.22
C ASP A 44 0.92 20.60 10.45
N GLN A 45 -0.13 20.18 9.75
CA GLN A 45 -0.96 21.10 9.00
C GLN A 45 -2.43 20.67 9.11
N SER A 46 -3.25 21.54 9.69
CA SER A 46 -4.65 21.22 10.01
C SER A 46 -4.73 19.92 10.85
N HIS A 47 -5.53 18.96 10.43
CA HIS A 47 -5.69 17.64 11.07
C HIS A 47 -4.60 16.62 10.63
N VAL A 48 -3.77 16.97 9.64
CA VAL A 48 -2.68 16.09 9.19
C VAL A 48 -1.45 16.29 10.05
N LYS A 49 -1.02 15.21 10.69
CA LYS A 49 0.13 15.21 11.61
C LYS A 49 1.37 14.62 10.96
N LEU A 50 2.54 15.18 11.27
CA LEU A 50 3.84 14.69 10.81
C LEU A 50 4.07 13.23 11.20
N GLU A 51 3.50 12.80 12.32
CA GLU A 51 3.57 11.42 12.81
C GLU A 51 3.10 10.40 11.77
N ARG A 52 2.16 10.75 10.88
CA ARG A 52 1.74 9.87 9.78
C ARG A 52 2.87 9.45 8.85
N ILE A 53 3.92 10.26 8.74
CA ILE A 53 5.09 9.98 7.91
C ILE A 53 6.15 9.24 8.72
N THR A 54 6.28 9.57 10.00
CA THR A 54 7.38 9.08 10.86
C THR A 54 7.02 7.82 11.65
N ALA A 55 5.74 7.59 11.95
CA ALA A 55 5.29 6.39 12.66
C ALA A 55 5.16 5.21 11.68
N THR A 56 6.21 4.41 11.61
CA THR A 56 6.26 3.19 10.79
C THR A 56 6.08 1.97 11.67
N ASP A 57 5.07 1.15 11.38
CA ASP A 57 4.88 -0.12 12.09
C ASP A 57 5.94 -1.18 11.68
N GLU A 58 6.04 -2.25 12.46
CA GLU A 58 7.01 -3.33 12.23
C GLU A 58 6.87 -3.93 10.82
N THR A 59 5.65 -4.13 10.35
CA THR A 59 5.39 -4.71 9.03
C THR A 59 5.96 -3.84 7.91
N ASN A 60 5.67 -2.53 7.95
CA ASN A 60 6.19 -1.60 6.95
C ASN A 60 7.72 -1.49 7.03
N ARG A 61 8.29 -1.46 8.23
CA ARG A 61 9.73 -1.40 8.43
C ARG A 61 10.43 -2.62 7.83
N LEU A 62 9.98 -3.83 8.16
CA LEU A 62 10.58 -5.06 7.66
C LEU A 62 10.47 -5.19 6.13
N CYS A 63 9.33 -4.81 5.55
CA CYS A 63 9.16 -4.81 4.10
C CYS A 63 10.08 -3.80 3.41
N SER A 64 10.23 -2.60 3.98
CA SER A 64 11.13 -1.57 3.44
C SER A 64 12.60 -1.99 3.54
N GLU A 65 13.00 -2.60 4.65
CA GLU A 65 14.36 -3.13 4.82
C GLU A 65 14.67 -4.24 3.82
N ALA A 66 13.71 -5.14 3.56
CA ALA A 66 13.84 -6.19 2.56
C ALA A 66 13.98 -5.62 1.14
N ASP A 67 13.17 -4.61 0.80
CA ASP A 67 13.21 -3.93 -0.49
C ASP A 67 14.55 -3.23 -0.73
N VAL A 68 15.03 -2.45 0.25
CA VAL A 68 16.35 -1.80 0.21
C VAL A 68 17.48 -2.82 0.08
N ALA A 69 17.38 -3.96 0.75
CA ALA A 69 18.37 -5.03 0.64
C ALA A 69 18.29 -5.82 -0.69
N GLY A 70 17.28 -5.56 -1.52
CA GLY A 70 17.04 -6.30 -2.77
C GLY A 70 16.75 -7.78 -2.53
N LYS A 71 16.22 -8.14 -1.37
CA LYS A 71 15.92 -9.52 -0.98
C LYS A 71 14.51 -9.60 -0.40
N PRO A 72 13.69 -10.57 -0.83
CA PRO A 72 12.39 -10.77 -0.23
C PRO A 72 12.54 -11.16 1.26
N LEU A 73 11.48 -10.91 2.04
CA LEU A 73 11.41 -11.46 3.40
C LEU A 73 11.52 -12.98 3.37
N ASP A 74 12.15 -13.54 4.38
CA ASP A 74 12.08 -14.99 4.58
C ASP A 74 10.64 -15.44 4.86
N GLU A 75 10.34 -16.68 4.48
CA GLU A 75 8.99 -17.24 4.54
C GLU A 75 8.40 -17.22 5.96
N LYS A 76 9.22 -17.50 6.98
CA LYS A 76 8.77 -17.50 8.38
C LYS A 76 8.37 -16.10 8.84
N THR A 77 9.15 -15.08 8.50
CA THR A 77 8.85 -13.69 8.81
C THR A 77 7.63 -13.21 8.04
N ALA A 78 7.52 -13.51 6.74
CA ALA A 78 6.36 -13.17 5.94
C ALA A 78 5.07 -13.77 6.52
N LYS A 79 5.08 -15.07 6.84
CA LYS A 79 3.93 -15.77 7.44
C LYS A 79 3.54 -15.18 8.80
N ARG A 80 4.51 -14.87 9.66
CA ARG A 80 4.25 -14.21 10.95
C ARG A 80 3.54 -12.85 10.78
N ILE A 81 3.97 -12.07 9.78
CA ILE A 81 3.36 -10.79 9.45
C ILE A 81 1.93 -11.00 8.97
N GLU A 82 1.70 -11.92 8.05
CA GLU A 82 0.37 -12.23 7.51
C GLU A 82 -0.58 -12.68 8.60
N GLU A 83 -0.17 -13.60 9.47
CA GLU A 83 -0.96 -14.08 10.60
C GLU A 83 -1.32 -12.97 11.59
N ALA A 84 -0.38 -12.08 11.92
CA ALA A 84 -0.62 -10.94 12.79
C ALA A 84 -1.62 -9.96 12.18
N ASN A 85 -1.49 -9.68 10.88
CA ASN A 85 -2.40 -8.80 10.16
C ASN A 85 -3.79 -9.43 9.96
N LEU A 86 -3.87 -10.75 9.77
CA LEU A 86 -5.13 -11.49 9.68
C LEU A 86 -5.91 -11.40 11.01
N LYS A 87 -5.23 -11.58 12.13
CA LYS A 87 -5.84 -11.43 13.47
C LYS A 87 -6.33 -10.00 13.74
N ALA A 88 -5.74 -9.00 13.08
CA ALA A 88 -6.11 -7.59 13.23
C ALA A 88 -7.29 -7.17 12.34
N ILE A 89 -7.80 -8.05 11.47
CA ILE A 89 -9.00 -7.75 10.69
C ILE A 89 -10.21 -7.68 11.63
N LYS A 90 -10.95 -6.58 11.54
CA LYS A 90 -12.25 -6.47 12.18
C LYS A 90 -13.31 -6.95 11.19
N TRP A 91 -13.96 -8.04 11.54
CA TRP A 91 -15.07 -8.60 10.78
C TRP A 91 -16.37 -7.90 11.17
N PRO A 92 -17.39 -7.82 10.28
CA PRO A 92 -18.66 -7.20 10.61
C PRO A 92 -19.32 -7.92 11.79
N SER A 93 -19.67 -7.17 12.83
CA SER A 93 -20.28 -7.74 14.04
C SER A 93 -21.67 -8.32 13.81
N ASP A 94 -22.39 -7.80 12.80
CA ASP A 94 -23.73 -8.24 12.38
C ASP A 94 -23.69 -9.32 11.27
N GLY A 95 -22.49 -9.77 10.88
CA GLY A 95 -22.29 -10.74 9.81
C GLY A 95 -22.64 -10.25 8.40
N LYS A 96 -22.93 -8.95 8.22
CA LYS A 96 -23.32 -8.38 6.93
C LYS A 96 -22.10 -7.79 6.23
N PHE A 97 -21.67 -8.42 5.18
CA PHE A 97 -20.50 -8.02 4.38
C PHE A 97 -20.84 -7.15 3.17
N ILE A 98 -22.08 -7.20 2.70
CA ILE A 98 -22.49 -6.60 1.43
C ILE A 98 -23.26 -5.31 1.70
N GLY A 99 -22.83 -4.23 1.08
CA GLY A 99 -23.48 -2.93 1.11
C GLY A 99 -24.00 -2.52 -0.27
N ASP A 100 -24.37 -1.25 -0.40
CA ASP A 100 -24.83 -0.68 -1.66
C ASP A 100 -23.65 -0.43 -2.59
N TRP A 101 -23.63 -1.09 -3.75
CA TRP A 101 -22.58 -0.93 -4.74
C TRP A 101 -22.48 0.50 -5.30
N LYS A 102 -23.60 1.27 -5.34
CA LYS A 102 -23.59 2.66 -5.81
C LYS A 102 -22.80 3.58 -4.89
N GLU A 103 -22.95 3.37 -3.56
CA GLU A 103 -22.11 4.05 -2.59
C GLU A 103 -20.67 3.54 -2.66
N GLY A 104 -20.47 2.25 -2.90
CA GLY A 104 -19.15 1.67 -3.14
C GLY A 104 -18.40 2.32 -4.30
N GLU A 105 -19.09 2.58 -5.39
CA GLU A 105 -18.53 3.27 -6.57
C GLU A 105 -18.06 4.69 -6.23
N LYS A 106 -18.90 5.48 -5.54
CA LYS A 106 -18.52 6.83 -5.10
C LYS A 106 -17.27 6.81 -4.21
N ILE A 107 -17.19 5.85 -3.28
CA ILE A 107 -16.04 5.70 -2.39
C ILE A 107 -14.80 5.28 -3.19
N ALA A 108 -14.94 4.35 -4.14
CA ALA A 108 -13.84 3.87 -4.96
C ALA A 108 -13.24 4.97 -5.85
N GLN A 109 -14.07 5.86 -6.39
CA GLN A 109 -13.63 6.98 -7.22
C GLN A 109 -13.08 8.14 -6.41
N SER A 110 -13.56 8.37 -5.18
CA SER A 110 -13.18 9.52 -4.39
C SER A 110 -11.75 9.39 -3.86
N GLY A 111 -10.90 10.38 -4.15
CA GLY A 111 -9.60 10.57 -3.51
C GLY A 111 -9.62 11.55 -2.33
N ARG A 112 -10.80 11.98 -1.87
CA ARG A 112 -10.93 12.93 -0.77
C ARG A 112 -10.58 12.32 0.58
N GLY A 113 -10.22 13.21 1.49
CA GLY A 113 -9.89 12.89 2.86
C GLY A 113 -8.39 12.69 3.07
N LEU A 114 -7.95 12.91 4.29
CA LEU A 114 -6.59 12.71 4.75
C LEU A 114 -5.53 13.68 4.18
N THR A 115 -5.92 14.72 3.44
CA THR A 115 -5.01 15.80 3.04
C THR A 115 -5.21 17.04 3.92
N TRP A 116 -4.23 17.92 3.96
CA TRP A 116 -4.31 19.16 4.78
C TRP A 116 -5.37 20.15 4.27
N THR A 117 -5.85 19.96 3.03
CA THR A 117 -6.90 20.79 2.41
C THR A 117 -8.30 20.27 2.68
N ASP A 118 -8.42 19.02 3.12
CA ASP A 118 -9.70 18.43 3.49
C ASP A 118 -10.09 18.87 4.92
N LYS A 119 -11.36 18.78 5.26
CA LYS A 119 -11.83 18.99 6.63
C LYS A 119 -11.63 17.70 7.43
N ALA A 120 -11.45 17.85 8.74
CA ALA A 120 -11.24 16.72 9.64
C ALA A 120 -12.43 15.74 9.70
N ASP A 121 -13.63 16.23 9.41
CA ASP A 121 -14.90 15.49 9.38
C ASP A 121 -15.35 15.07 7.97
N ASP A 122 -14.55 15.35 6.94
CA ASP A 122 -14.85 14.89 5.59
C ASP A 122 -14.85 13.35 5.52
N VAL A 123 -15.76 12.83 4.73
CA VAL A 123 -15.83 11.39 4.46
C VAL A 123 -14.70 10.99 3.53
N ASN A 124 -13.83 10.11 4.00
CA ASN A 124 -12.70 9.63 3.22
C ASN A 124 -13.17 8.79 2.03
N GLY A 125 -12.47 8.93 0.91
CA GLY A 125 -12.58 8.05 -0.24
C GLY A 125 -11.54 6.93 -0.19
N GLY A 126 -11.76 5.91 -1.01
CA GLY A 126 -10.85 4.77 -1.14
C GLY A 126 -9.78 4.97 -2.21
N ASN A 127 -10.05 5.86 -3.18
CA ASN A 127 -9.16 6.16 -4.32
C ASN A 127 -8.68 4.91 -5.08
N CYS A 128 -9.56 3.92 -5.20
CA CYS A 128 -9.21 2.58 -5.71
C CYS A 128 -8.79 2.60 -7.19
N TYR A 129 -9.37 3.51 -7.97
CA TYR A 129 -9.06 3.68 -9.39
C TYR A 129 -7.62 4.17 -9.65
N ASN A 130 -6.96 4.79 -8.70
CA ASN A 130 -5.54 5.13 -8.85
C ASN A 130 -4.63 3.90 -9.01
N CYS A 131 -5.09 2.74 -8.58
CA CYS A 131 -4.31 1.50 -8.64
C CYS A 131 -4.98 0.42 -9.50
N HIS A 132 -6.32 0.42 -9.62
CA HIS A 132 -7.07 -0.66 -10.23
C HIS A 132 -8.00 -0.17 -11.36
N LYS A 133 -8.06 -0.92 -12.45
CA LYS A 133 -9.19 -0.87 -13.34
C LYS A 133 -10.37 -1.59 -12.68
N ILE A 134 -11.51 -0.92 -12.51
CA ILE A 134 -12.70 -1.45 -11.82
C ILE A 134 -13.88 -1.50 -12.76
N ASP A 135 -14.48 -0.37 -13.12
CA ASP A 135 -15.52 -0.29 -14.15
C ASP A 135 -14.88 -0.22 -15.56
N GLN A 136 -15.48 -0.88 -16.52
CA GLN A 136 -15.02 -0.87 -17.91
C GLN A 136 -15.17 0.52 -18.57
N LYS A 137 -16.13 1.32 -18.11
CA LYS A 137 -16.40 2.66 -18.64
C LYS A 137 -15.43 3.71 -18.14
N GLU A 138 -14.74 3.44 -17.03
CA GLU A 138 -13.75 4.37 -16.50
C GLU A 138 -12.47 4.27 -17.32
N ILE A 139 -12.05 5.39 -17.90
CA ILE A 139 -10.87 5.49 -18.75
C ILE A 139 -9.62 5.95 -18.01
N SER A 140 -9.79 6.51 -16.80
CA SER A 140 -8.70 7.00 -15.95
C SER A 140 -8.50 6.07 -14.78
N TYR A 141 -7.52 5.17 -14.89
CA TYR A 141 -7.18 4.21 -13.84
C TYR A 141 -5.70 3.87 -13.85
N GLY A 142 -5.19 3.47 -12.68
CA GLY A 142 -3.84 2.94 -12.53
C GLY A 142 -3.76 1.44 -12.81
N THR A 143 -2.53 0.98 -13.02
CA THR A 143 -2.21 -0.43 -13.30
C THR A 143 -1.26 -1.04 -12.26
N ILE A 144 -1.06 -0.37 -11.13
CA ILE A 144 -0.24 -0.85 -10.01
C ILE A 144 -0.86 -2.12 -9.40
N GLY A 145 -2.19 -2.13 -9.25
CA GLY A 145 -2.96 -3.29 -8.83
C GLY A 145 -3.53 -4.06 -10.03
N PRO A 146 -3.94 -5.33 -9.83
CA PRO A 146 -4.61 -6.10 -10.87
C PRO A 146 -5.96 -5.48 -11.25
N SER A 147 -6.42 -5.74 -12.47
CA SER A 147 -7.78 -5.38 -12.86
C SER A 147 -8.81 -6.08 -11.97
N LEU A 148 -9.77 -5.32 -11.49
CA LEU A 148 -10.92 -5.80 -10.72
C LEU A 148 -12.19 -5.91 -11.58
N TYR A 149 -12.10 -5.61 -12.88
CA TYR A 149 -13.23 -5.79 -13.79
C TYR A 149 -13.68 -7.26 -13.81
N ASN A 150 -14.97 -7.48 -13.74
CA ASN A 150 -15.59 -8.80 -13.59
C ASN A 150 -15.19 -9.56 -12.32
N TYR A 151 -14.79 -8.86 -11.27
CA TYR A 151 -14.22 -9.47 -10.07
C TYR A 151 -15.10 -10.57 -9.45
N GLY A 152 -16.39 -10.29 -9.23
CA GLY A 152 -17.36 -11.28 -8.74
C GLY A 152 -17.67 -12.35 -9.78
N LYS A 153 -17.88 -11.95 -11.02
CA LYS A 153 -18.22 -12.85 -12.13
C LYS A 153 -17.15 -13.90 -12.39
N ILE A 154 -15.86 -13.50 -12.45
CA ILE A 154 -14.73 -14.41 -12.65
C ILE A 154 -14.59 -15.40 -11.48
N ARG A 155 -15.02 -15.01 -10.29
CA ARG A 155 -14.98 -15.84 -9.07
C ARG A 155 -16.24 -16.66 -8.86
N GLY A 156 -17.16 -16.66 -9.81
CA GLY A 156 -18.41 -17.45 -9.77
C GLY A 156 -19.44 -16.93 -8.74
N VAL A 157 -19.35 -15.68 -8.32
CA VAL A 157 -20.30 -15.07 -7.39
C VAL A 157 -21.55 -14.63 -8.14
N SER A 158 -22.58 -15.45 -8.13
CA SER A 158 -23.91 -15.09 -8.67
C SER A 158 -24.82 -14.45 -7.62
N ASN A 159 -24.62 -14.77 -6.35
CA ASN A 159 -25.26 -14.15 -5.21
C ASN A 159 -24.25 -14.04 -4.06
N PRO A 160 -23.82 -12.83 -3.69
CA PRO A 160 -22.81 -12.67 -2.62
C PRO A 160 -23.34 -13.05 -1.24
N ASN A 161 -24.66 -13.21 -1.04
CA ASN A 161 -25.25 -13.67 0.21
C ASN A 161 -25.43 -15.20 0.27
N ASP A 162 -25.08 -15.91 -0.79
CA ASP A 162 -25.11 -17.37 -0.81
C ASP A 162 -23.96 -17.94 0.04
N PRO A 163 -24.19 -18.99 0.85
CA PRO A 163 -23.14 -19.68 1.57
C PRO A 163 -21.95 -20.13 0.69
N ALA A 164 -22.19 -20.48 -0.57
CA ALA A 164 -21.14 -20.83 -1.53
C ALA A 164 -20.20 -19.67 -1.85
N SER A 165 -20.67 -18.43 -1.73
CA SER A 165 -19.87 -17.21 -1.96
C SER A 165 -19.07 -16.77 -0.73
N LYS A 166 -19.33 -17.35 0.45
CA LYS A 166 -18.80 -16.88 1.74
C LYS A 166 -17.29 -16.70 1.73
N ALA A 167 -16.55 -17.66 1.25
CA ALA A 167 -15.08 -17.58 1.23
C ALA A 167 -14.55 -16.40 0.40
N ILE A 168 -15.19 -16.10 -0.73
CA ILE A 168 -14.81 -14.98 -1.60
C ILE A 168 -15.20 -13.65 -0.94
N VAL A 169 -16.37 -13.59 -0.31
CA VAL A 169 -16.85 -12.41 0.41
C VAL A 169 -15.91 -12.05 1.56
N GLU A 170 -15.57 -13.02 2.40
CA GLU A 170 -14.64 -12.85 3.51
C GLU A 170 -13.23 -12.46 3.02
N TYR A 171 -12.73 -13.12 1.98
CA TYR A 171 -11.45 -12.74 1.38
C TYR A 171 -11.48 -11.29 0.87
N THR A 172 -12.55 -10.87 0.17
CA THR A 172 -12.67 -9.53 -0.38
C THR A 172 -12.71 -8.48 0.73
N TRP A 173 -13.49 -8.72 1.78
CA TRP A 173 -13.52 -7.89 2.97
C TRP A 173 -12.13 -7.76 3.60
N GLY A 174 -11.52 -8.89 3.91
CA GLY A 174 -10.24 -8.94 4.57
C GLY A 174 -9.14 -8.24 3.76
N LYS A 175 -9.15 -8.41 2.43
CA LYS A 175 -8.18 -7.79 1.53
C LYS A 175 -8.29 -6.26 1.51
N ILE A 176 -9.50 -5.71 1.56
CA ILE A 176 -9.74 -4.27 1.64
C ILE A 176 -9.42 -3.77 3.06
N TRP A 177 -9.82 -4.53 4.08
CA TRP A 177 -9.55 -4.16 5.46
C TRP A 177 -8.05 -4.11 5.76
N ASN A 178 -7.33 -5.18 5.45
CA ASN A 178 -5.89 -5.29 5.70
C ASN A 178 -5.20 -6.18 4.67
N ALA A 179 -4.73 -5.60 3.59
CA ALA A 179 -4.11 -6.32 2.48
C ALA A 179 -2.89 -7.17 2.90
N LYS A 180 -2.19 -6.78 3.97
CA LYS A 180 -1.01 -7.49 4.48
C LYS A 180 -1.34 -8.80 5.21
N ALA A 181 -2.61 -9.08 5.46
CA ALA A 181 -3.08 -10.39 5.91
C ALA A 181 -2.95 -11.49 4.83
N TYR A 182 -2.80 -11.10 3.56
CA TYR A 182 -2.75 -12.02 2.41
C TYR A 182 -1.45 -11.89 1.59
N ASN A 183 -0.65 -10.91 1.89
CA ASN A 183 0.68 -10.71 1.35
C ASN A 183 1.40 -9.71 2.26
N ALA A 184 2.40 -10.17 2.98
CA ALA A 184 3.12 -9.42 4.00
C ALA A 184 3.59 -8.04 3.54
N CYS A 185 4.13 -7.94 2.32
CA CYS A 185 4.65 -6.69 1.76
C CYS A 185 3.74 -6.10 0.67
N SER A 186 2.43 -6.34 0.75
CA SER A 186 1.47 -5.72 -0.15
C SER A 186 1.56 -4.19 -0.12
N ASN A 187 1.63 -3.57 -1.28
CA ASN A 187 1.54 -2.11 -1.45
C ASN A 187 0.10 -1.59 -1.43
N MET A 188 -0.91 -2.49 -1.46
CA MET A 188 -2.30 -2.09 -1.32
C MET A 188 -2.54 -1.50 0.08
N PRO A 189 -3.19 -0.33 0.20
CA PRO A 189 -3.51 0.28 1.49
C PRO A 189 -4.29 -0.67 2.41
N ARG A 190 -4.02 -0.61 3.70
CA ARG A 190 -4.77 -1.31 4.75
C ARG A 190 -5.97 -0.47 5.18
N ALA A 191 -6.90 -0.24 4.27
CA ALA A 191 -7.87 0.84 4.36
C ALA A 191 -8.74 0.82 5.62
N GLY A 192 -9.25 -0.36 6.02
CA GLY A 192 -10.00 -0.50 7.26
C GLY A 192 -9.10 -0.49 8.50
N HIS A 193 -7.94 -1.16 8.45
CA HIS A 193 -7.01 -1.28 9.57
C HIS A 193 -6.45 0.08 10.02
N THR A 194 -6.14 0.95 9.08
CA THR A 194 -5.59 2.29 9.37
C THR A 194 -6.67 3.37 9.57
N GLY A 195 -7.95 3.00 9.48
CA GLY A 195 -9.05 3.93 9.65
C GLY A 195 -9.28 4.88 8.48
N ILE A 196 -8.68 4.61 7.31
CA ILE A 196 -8.98 5.34 6.07
C ILE A 196 -10.46 5.17 5.72
N LEU A 197 -10.93 3.92 5.74
CA LEU A 197 -12.31 3.56 5.52
C LEU A 197 -12.92 2.95 6.80
N ASN A 198 -14.14 3.33 7.11
CA ASN A 198 -14.91 2.70 8.18
C ASN A 198 -15.59 1.40 7.68
N GLU A 199 -16.20 0.66 8.62
CA GLU A 199 -16.87 -0.61 8.32
C GLU A 199 -17.96 -0.48 7.25
N ALA A 200 -18.79 0.55 7.30
CA ALA A 200 -19.86 0.77 6.34
C ALA A 200 -19.29 1.02 4.93
N GLN A 201 -18.22 1.80 4.82
CA GLN A 201 -17.55 2.07 3.55
C GLN A 201 -16.91 0.82 2.96
N VAL A 202 -16.23 -0.01 3.78
CA VAL A 202 -15.69 -1.31 3.32
C VAL A 202 -16.82 -2.20 2.82
N ARG A 203 -17.95 -2.25 3.53
CA ARG A 203 -19.16 -2.99 3.14
C ARG A 203 -19.68 -2.57 1.77
N HIS A 204 -19.72 -1.27 1.50
CA HIS A 204 -20.15 -0.72 0.21
C HIS A 204 -19.17 -1.11 -0.93
N ILE A 205 -17.87 -1.07 -0.69
CA ILE A 205 -16.87 -1.50 -1.69
C ILE A 205 -16.95 -3.01 -1.96
N VAL A 206 -17.19 -3.83 -0.93
CA VAL A 206 -17.43 -5.28 -1.14
C VAL A 206 -18.67 -5.48 -2.01
N GLY A 207 -19.74 -4.71 -1.79
CA GLY A 207 -20.91 -4.67 -2.66
C GLY A 207 -20.56 -4.30 -4.10
N LEU A 208 -19.76 -3.24 -4.30
CA LEU A 208 -19.29 -2.84 -5.64
C LEU A 208 -18.61 -3.99 -6.38
N LEU A 209 -17.73 -4.72 -5.71
CA LEU A 209 -16.93 -5.78 -6.34
C LEU A 209 -17.70 -7.08 -6.55
N LEU A 210 -18.70 -7.39 -5.72
CA LEU A 210 -19.34 -8.70 -5.71
C LEU A 210 -20.82 -8.72 -6.11
N ASP A 211 -21.51 -7.57 -6.11
CA ASP A 211 -22.93 -7.54 -6.55
C ASP A 211 -22.99 -7.79 -8.07
N PRO A 212 -23.75 -8.78 -8.54
CA PRO A 212 -23.94 -9.03 -9.95
C PRO A 212 -24.54 -7.85 -10.73
N LYS A 213 -25.25 -6.94 -10.04
CA LYS A 213 -25.84 -5.74 -10.65
C LYS A 213 -24.87 -4.56 -10.71
N SER A 214 -23.73 -4.69 -10.08
CA SER A 214 -22.68 -3.67 -10.13
C SER A 214 -22.09 -3.55 -11.54
N PRO A 215 -21.72 -2.35 -12.01
CA PRO A 215 -21.11 -2.16 -13.33
C PRO A 215 -19.78 -2.93 -13.47
N VAL A 216 -19.17 -3.28 -12.35
CA VAL A 216 -17.95 -4.11 -12.33
C VAL A 216 -18.18 -5.50 -12.91
N ASN A 217 -19.41 -6.05 -12.77
CA ASN A 217 -19.76 -7.43 -13.12
C ASN A 217 -20.70 -7.53 -14.33
N GLN A 218 -20.87 -6.43 -15.09
CA GLN A 218 -21.76 -6.38 -16.28
C GLN A 218 -21.03 -6.76 -17.57
#